data_e5e71d6a8aae397635442565d780729e
#
_entry.id   e5e71d6a8aae397635442565d780729e
#
_cell.length_a   1.000
_cell.length_b   1.000
_cell.length_c   1.000
_cell.angle_alpha   90.00
_cell.angle_beta   90.00
_cell.angle_gamma   90.00
#
_symmetry.space_group_name_H-M   'P 1'
#
loop_
_entity.id
_entity.type
_entity.pdbx_description
1 polymer ?
#
loop_
_entity_poly.entity_id
_entity_poly.type
_entity_poly.pdbx_seq_one_letter_code
_entity_poly.pdbx_strand_id
1 'polypeptide(L)'
;MKADKLSGVPETMLITLWAKATETNRPDALLRDPKAVEFMNRIDYDFTKFRGGTMSQVGCCIRADLIDREAKKFLQAHPDAVVIQLGAGIDARYDRLGRPAVTHWYDLDLPEAIDLRRRLLPETERNTYLAMSLLDFRWIDTVRAHNQPVLLILEGVLMYFTEAEVRSFFDAICRDLPDGTTILFDMLAYSLVNNAKHHDVVKKADKTVEFKWSVLDTHEIEHWNPRIHLVREYYMSDHARGRFPFVFRTLYHIPYFHRRFNQRIVNLELR
;
A
#
# COMPACT_ATOMS: atom_id res chain seq x y z
N MET A 1 22.50 -5.35 -8.81
CA MET A 1 22.46 -4.96 -7.38
C MET A 1 21.90 -6.13 -6.62
N LYS A 2 22.67 -6.70 -5.67
CA LYS A 2 22.24 -7.89 -4.93
C LYS A 2 21.16 -7.56 -3.90
N ALA A 3 20.07 -8.34 -3.93
CA ALA A 3 18.99 -8.27 -2.95
C ALA A 3 19.16 -9.27 -1.78
N ASP A 4 20.35 -9.89 -1.68
CA ASP A 4 20.65 -11.02 -0.76
C ASP A 4 20.51 -10.70 0.74
N LYS A 5 20.25 -9.42 1.09
CA LYS A 5 20.08 -8.97 2.48
C LYS A 5 18.62 -8.67 2.84
N LEU A 6 17.70 -8.86 1.90
CA LEU A 6 16.29 -8.62 2.13
C LEU A 6 15.63 -9.93 2.56
N SER A 7 15.23 -10.03 3.81
CA SER A 7 14.48 -11.15 4.38
C SER A 7 13.26 -10.61 5.13
N GLY A 8 12.20 -11.40 5.19
CA GLY A 8 10.97 -11.02 5.88
C GLY A 8 10.10 -10.00 5.13
N VAL A 9 9.53 -9.07 5.87
CA VAL A 9 8.61 -8.06 5.31
C VAL A 9 9.26 -7.21 4.21
N PRO A 10 10.51 -6.76 4.32
CA PRO A 10 11.18 -6.03 3.22
C PRO A 10 11.28 -6.80 1.91
N GLU A 11 11.39 -8.14 1.92
CA GLU A 11 11.44 -8.94 0.68
C GLU A 11 10.09 -8.94 -0.05
N THR A 12 8.98 -8.79 0.67
CA THR A 12 7.63 -8.77 0.07
C THR A 12 7.42 -7.60 -0.88
N MET A 13 8.19 -6.50 -0.77
CA MET A 13 8.14 -5.40 -1.73
C MET A 13 8.53 -5.82 -3.15
N LEU A 14 9.35 -6.88 -3.31
CA LEU A 14 9.73 -7.42 -4.61
C LEU A 14 8.56 -8.11 -5.32
N ILE A 15 7.57 -8.62 -4.56
CA ILE A 15 6.32 -9.16 -5.12
C ILE A 15 5.54 -8.04 -5.82
N THR A 16 5.39 -6.90 -5.17
CA THR A 16 4.66 -5.76 -5.74
C THR A 16 5.39 -5.16 -6.92
N LEU A 17 6.72 -5.11 -6.86
CA LEU A 17 7.57 -4.70 -7.99
C LEU A 17 7.35 -5.61 -9.20
N TRP A 18 7.49 -6.93 -9.02
CA TRP A 18 7.26 -7.92 -10.08
C TRP A 18 5.85 -7.82 -10.67
N ALA A 19 4.84 -7.65 -9.82
CA ALA A 19 3.45 -7.53 -10.25
C ALA A 19 3.23 -6.31 -11.15
N LYS A 20 3.70 -5.14 -10.72
CA LYS A 20 3.57 -3.87 -11.46
C LYS A 20 4.39 -3.90 -12.77
N ALA A 21 5.59 -4.46 -12.76
CA ALA A 21 6.42 -4.62 -13.95
C ALA A 21 5.77 -5.57 -14.98
N THR A 22 5.23 -6.71 -14.50
CA THR A 22 4.52 -7.67 -15.34
C THR A 22 3.27 -7.04 -15.98
N GLU A 23 2.49 -6.29 -15.18
CA GLU A 23 1.29 -5.61 -15.66
C GLU A 23 1.61 -4.53 -16.69
N THR A 24 2.67 -3.75 -16.47
CA THR A 24 3.07 -2.65 -17.35
C THR A 24 3.30 -3.11 -18.79
N ASN A 25 3.79 -4.34 -18.98
CA ASN A 25 4.08 -4.92 -20.28
C ASN A 25 2.85 -5.51 -20.99
N ARG A 26 1.66 -5.48 -20.37
CA ARG A 26 0.43 -5.97 -20.98
C ARG A 26 -0.18 -4.92 -21.92
N PRO A 27 -0.79 -5.31 -23.04
CA PRO A 27 -1.51 -4.38 -23.92
C PRO A 27 -2.72 -3.75 -23.22
N ASP A 28 -3.40 -4.52 -22.35
CA ASP A 28 -4.58 -4.15 -21.57
C ASP A 28 -4.24 -3.84 -20.09
N ALA A 29 -3.08 -3.23 -19.85
CA ALA A 29 -2.58 -2.94 -18.52
C ALA A 29 -3.55 -2.06 -17.70
N LEU A 30 -3.87 -2.50 -16.47
CA LEU A 30 -4.63 -1.73 -15.48
C LEU A 30 -3.80 -0.56 -14.95
N LEU A 31 -2.50 -0.78 -14.83
CA LEU A 31 -1.51 0.14 -14.29
C LEU A 31 -0.28 0.13 -15.18
N ARG A 32 0.30 1.31 -15.44
CA ARG A 32 1.59 1.43 -16.10
C ARG A 32 2.60 2.05 -15.14
N ASP A 33 3.64 1.28 -14.86
CA ASP A 33 4.76 1.67 -13.99
C ASP A 33 6.10 1.34 -14.66
N PRO A 34 6.59 2.23 -15.56
CA PRO A 34 7.87 2.02 -16.23
C PRO A 34 9.05 1.90 -15.25
N LYS A 35 8.96 2.56 -14.07
CA LYS A 35 9.98 2.45 -13.02
C LYS A 35 10.03 1.05 -12.43
N ALA A 36 8.89 0.39 -12.27
CA ALA A 36 8.88 -1.01 -11.82
C ALA A 36 9.62 -1.93 -12.81
N VAL A 37 9.48 -1.72 -14.12
CA VAL A 37 10.21 -2.47 -15.14
C VAL A 37 11.72 -2.17 -15.06
N GLU A 38 12.09 -0.89 -14.95
CA GLU A 38 13.49 -0.47 -14.78
C GLU A 38 14.12 -1.13 -13.54
N PHE A 39 13.44 -1.05 -12.39
CA PHE A 39 13.97 -1.57 -11.13
C PHE A 39 14.10 -3.08 -11.14
N MET A 40 13.13 -3.80 -11.68
CA MET A 40 13.18 -5.26 -11.81
C MET A 40 14.41 -5.70 -12.63
N ASN A 41 14.80 -4.94 -13.66
CA ASN A 41 16.00 -5.22 -14.46
C ASN A 41 17.31 -4.86 -13.73
N ARG A 42 17.28 -3.97 -12.75
CA ARG A 42 18.47 -3.53 -11.98
C ARG A 42 18.72 -4.33 -10.73
N ILE A 43 17.71 -5.00 -10.19
CA ILE A 43 17.80 -5.82 -8.97
C ILE A 43 18.19 -7.24 -9.35
N ASP A 44 19.28 -7.73 -8.79
CA ASP A 44 19.75 -9.11 -8.94
C ASP A 44 18.94 -10.01 -7.99
N TYR A 45 17.78 -10.45 -8.46
CA TYR A 45 16.86 -11.32 -7.73
C TYR A 45 16.14 -12.25 -8.71
N ASP A 46 15.91 -13.49 -8.30
CA ASP A 46 15.16 -14.47 -9.11
C ASP A 46 13.65 -14.25 -9.04
N PHE A 47 13.13 -13.33 -9.85
CA PHE A 47 11.72 -13.06 -9.98
C PHE A 47 10.89 -14.22 -10.58
N THR A 48 11.55 -15.26 -11.12
CA THR A 48 10.83 -16.42 -11.65
C THR A 48 10.08 -17.19 -10.57
N LYS A 49 10.50 -17.05 -9.30
CA LYS A 49 9.81 -17.60 -8.13
C LYS A 49 8.34 -17.17 -8.05
N PHE A 50 8.02 -15.97 -8.55
CA PHE A 50 6.68 -15.40 -8.49
C PHE A 50 5.77 -15.82 -9.66
N ARG A 51 6.33 -16.53 -10.68
CA ARG A 51 5.54 -17.03 -11.81
C ARG A 51 4.37 -17.90 -11.32
N GLY A 52 3.20 -17.70 -11.95
CA GLY A 52 1.95 -18.39 -11.57
C GLY A 52 1.19 -17.75 -10.41
N GLY A 53 1.72 -16.68 -9.78
CA GLY A 53 1.05 -15.89 -8.75
C GLY A 53 0.01 -14.92 -9.33
N THR A 54 -0.95 -15.43 -10.11
CA THR A 54 -1.93 -14.58 -10.83
C THR A 54 -2.77 -13.74 -9.87
N MET A 55 -3.20 -14.30 -8.74
CA MET A 55 -4.01 -13.56 -7.76
C MET A 55 -3.22 -12.41 -7.13
N SER A 56 -1.97 -12.66 -6.74
CA SER A 56 -1.08 -11.61 -6.23
C SER A 56 -0.79 -10.54 -7.28
N GLN A 57 -0.51 -10.95 -8.52
CA GLN A 57 -0.21 -10.01 -9.61
C GLN A 57 -1.39 -9.08 -9.87
N VAL A 58 -2.58 -9.63 -10.04
CA VAL A 58 -3.81 -8.87 -10.27
C VAL A 58 -4.15 -8.01 -9.05
N GLY A 59 -4.08 -8.60 -7.84
CA GLY A 59 -4.39 -7.92 -6.60
C GLY A 59 -3.49 -6.69 -6.36
N CYS A 60 -2.16 -6.83 -6.49
CA CYS A 60 -1.23 -5.71 -6.33
C CYS A 60 -1.51 -4.57 -7.33
N CYS A 61 -1.87 -4.90 -8.57
CA CYS A 61 -2.12 -3.88 -9.59
C CYS A 61 -3.46 -3.17 -9.41
N ILE A 62 -4.53 -3.90 -9.06
CA ILE A 62 -5.84 -3.28 -8.73
C ILE A 62 -5.69 -2.37 -7.50
N ARG A 63 -5.01 -2.84 -6.47
CA ARG A 63 -4.74 -2.08 -5.26
C ARG A 63 -4.04 -0.76 -5.56
N ALA A 64 -2.93 -0.83 -6.30
CA ALA A 64 -2.17 0.36 -6.67
C ALA A 64 -3.01 1.33 -7.53
N ASP A 65 -3.77 0.84 -8.53
CA ASP A 65 -4.61 1.67 -9.38
C ASP A 65 -5.72 2.38 -8.59
N LEU A 66 -6.39 1.68 -7.68
CA LEU A 66 -7.44 2.27 -6.84
C LEU A 66 -6.89 3.35 -5.90
N ILE A 67 -5.75 3.08 -5.22
CA ILE A 67 -5.10 4.06 -4.36
C ILE A 67 -4.63 5.26 -5.18
N ASP A 68 -4.02 5.03 -6.35
CA ASP A 68 -3.57 6.10 -7.25
C ASP A 68 -4.73 7.00 -7.70
N ARG A 69 -5.91 6.42 -7.98
CA ARG A 69 -7.12 7.19 -8.35
C ARG A 69 -7.62 8.05 -7.21
N GLU A 70 -7.69 7.52 -5.99
CA GLU A 70 -8.11 8.29 -4.82
C GLU A 70 -7.08 9.37 -4.47
N ALA A 71 -5.77 9.05 -4.52
CA ALA A 71 -4.72 10.03 -4.32
C ALA A 71 -4.79 11.17 -5.35
N LYS A 72 -5.03 10.88 -6.63
CA LYS A 72 -5.22 11.91 -7.67
C LYS A 72 -6.41 12.83 -7.37
N LYS A 73 -7.54 12.28 -6.90
CA LYS A 73 -8.72 13.10 -6.53
C LYS A 73 -8.38 14.04 -5.37
N PHE A 74 -7.70 13.52 -4.35
CA PHE A 74 -7.25 14.34 -3.22
C PHE A 74 -6.31 15.45 -3.66
N LEU A 75 -5.30 15.13 -4.48
CA LEU A 75 -4.31 16.09 -4.97
C LEU A 75 -4.91 17.15 -5.90
N GLN A 76 -5.98 16.83 -6.64
CA GLN A 76 -6.71 17.81 -7.43
C GLN A 76 -7.47 18.81 -6.56
N ALA A 77 -7.99 18.36 -5.42
CA ALA A 77 -8.68 19.22 -4.45
C ALA A 77 -7.68 20.02 -3.56
N HIS A 78 -6.51 19.47 -3.32
CA HIS A 78 -5.47 20.00 -2.43
C HIS A 78 -4.11 20.03 -3.12
N PRO A 79 -3.86 20.95 -4.06
CA PRO A 79 -2.59 20.99 -4.80
C PRO A 79 -1.38 21.36 -3.95
N ASP A 80 -1.59 21.96 -2.79
CA ASP A 80 -0.60 22.35 -1.80
C ASP A 80 -0.43 21.32 -0.65
N ALA A 81 -0.98 20.13 -0.81
CA ALA A 81 -0.94 19.09 0.21
C ALA A 81 0.48 18.66 0.59
N VAL A 82 0.59 18.05 1.76
CA VAL A 82 1.72 17.19 2.14
C VAL A 82 1.25 15.74 2.06
N VAL A 83 2.02 14.91 1.37
CA VAL A 83 1.75 13.48 1.24
C VAL A 83 2.82 12.70 1.98
N ILE A 84 2.43 11.69 2.73
CA ILE A 84 3.36 10.70 3.25
C ILE A 84 2.88 9.29 2.90
N GLN A 85 3.75 8.54 2.21
CA GLN A 85 3.56 7.12 1.94
C GLN A 85 4.33 6.32 2.99
N LEU A 86 3.59 5.67 3.88
CA LEU A 86 4.11 4.86 4.97
C LEU A 86 4.27 3.41 4.50
N GLY A 87 5.46 2.83 4.67
CA GLY A 87 5.80 1.54 4.10
C GLY A 87 5.95 1.61 2.58
N ALA A 88 6.65 2.65 2.09
CA ALA A 88 6.76 2.97 0.67
C ALA A 88 7.54 1.92 -0.14
N GLY A 89 8.39 1.12 0.50
CA GLY A 89 9.25 0.16 -0.17
C GLY A 89 10.03 0.81 -1.33
N ILE A 90 9.94 0.17 -2.48
CA ILE A 90 10.50 0.67 -3.74
C ILE A 90 9.41 1.10 -4.73
N ASP A 91 8.21 1.43 -4.26
CA ASP A 91 7.13 1.93 -5.10
C ASP A 91 7.44 3.34 -5.63
N ALA A 92 7.39 3.53 -6.94
CA ALA A 92 7.64 4.82 -7.60
C ALA A 92 6.34 5.64 -7.77
N ARG A 93 5.43 5.64 -6.77
CA ARG A 93 4.13 6.31 -6.87
C ARG A 93 4.24 7.79 -7.20
N TYR A 94 5.15 8.52 -6.55
CA TYR A 94 5.37 9.93 -6.86
C TYR A 94 5.65 10.16 -8.35
N ASP A 95 6.55 9.35 -8.94
CA ASP A 95 6.83 9.41 -10.39
C ASP A 95 5.62 8.97 -11.23
N ARG A 96 4.96 7.87 -10.84
CA ARG A 96 3.80 7.33 -11.55
C ARG A 96 2.60 8.27 -11.56
N LEU A 97 2.45 9.10 -10.53
CA LEU A 97 1.44 10.16 -10.47
C LEU A 97 1.85 11.44 -11.22
N GLY A 98 3.00 11.44 -11.92
CA GLY A 98 3.48 12.56 -12.71
C GLY A 98 4.23 13.62 -11.90
N ARG A 99 4.79 13.26 -10.75
CA ARG A 99 5.50 14.16 -9.85
C ARG A 99 4.66 15.40 -9.49
N PRO A 100 3.53 15.19 -8.77
CA PRO A 100 2.64 16.29 -8.45
C PRO A 100 3.35 17.43 -7.74
N ALA A 101 2.97 18.67 -8.06
CA ALA A 101 3.58 19.89 -7.51
C ALA A 101 3.07 20.21 -6.08
N VAL A 102 2.99 19.20 -5.22
CA VAL A 102 2.61 19.32 -3.81
C VAL A 102 3.65 20.10 -3.01
N THR A 103 3.29 20.54 -1.80
CA THR A 103 4.24 21.15 -0.87
C THR A 103 5.40 20.21 -0.59
N HIS A 104 5.09 18.97 -0.18
CA HIS A 104 6.11 17.93 -0.02
C HIS A 104 5.50 16.53 -0.11
N TRP A 105 6.33 15.56 -0.55
CA TRP A 105 6.04 14.13 -0.57
C TRP A 105 7.11 13.38 0.21
N TYR A 106 6.71 12.68 1.25
CA TYR A 106 7.58 11.82 2.04
C TYR A 106 7.34 10.36 1.70
N ASP A 107 8.42 9.59 1.49
CA ASP A 107 8.36 8.14 1.46
C ASP A 107 9.07 7.58 2.70
N LEU A 108 8.31 6.92 3.57
CA LEU A 108 8.81 6.36 4.80
C LEU A 108 8.83 4.83 4.73
N ASP A 109 9.95 4.24 5.11
CA ASP A 109 10.08 2.79 5.32
C ASP A 109 11.25 2.49 6.26
N LEU A 110 11.43 1.22 6.60
CA LEU A 110 12.58 0.76 7.37
C LEU A 110 13.89 1.10 6.67
N PRO A 111 15.00 1.30 7.43
CA PRO A 111 16.28 1.76 6.87
C PRO A 111 16.76 0.94 5.69
N GLU A 112 16.62 -0.39 5.74
CA GLU A 112 17.07 -1.28 4.66
C GLU A 112 16.28 -1.08 3.36
N ALA A 113 14.99 -0.83 3.46
CA ALA A 113 14.13 -0.54 2.31
C ALA A 113 14.46 0.82 1.71
N ILE A 114 14.66 1.84 2.55
CA ILE A 114 15.06 3.19 2.14
C ILE A 114 16.45 3.18 1.49
N ASP A 115 17.40 2.42 2.01
CA ASP A 115 18.73 2.29 1.40
C ASP A 115 18.67 1.68 0.00
N LEU A 116 17.81 0.67 -0.22
CA LEU A 116 17.57 0.12 -1.54
C LEU A 116 16.88 1.15 -2.44
N ARG A 117 15.86 1.84 -1.91
CA ARG A 117 15.12 2.88 -2.62
C ARG A 117 16.04 3.98 -3.12
N ARG A 118 16.93 4.53 -2.29
CA ARG A 118 17.91 5.57 -2.67
C ARG A 118 18.80 5.19 -3.84
N ARG A 119 19.15 3.90 -3.94
CA ARG A 119 19.97 3.38 -5.05
C ARG A 119 19.20 3.27 -6.36
N LEU A 120 17.88 3.10 -6.31
CA LEU A 120 17.01 2.92 -7.47
C LEU A 120 16.39 4.24 -7.92
N LEU A 121 15.99 5.06 -6.97
CA LEU A 121 15.25 6.29 -7.18
C LEU A 121 15.85 7.38 -6.29
N PRO A 122 16.48 8.41 -6.85
CA PRO A 122 17.03 9.51 -6.06
C PRO A 122 15.93 10.38 -5.47
N GLU A 123 16.20 10.92 -4.29
CA GLU A 123 15.37 11.99 -3.70
C GLU A 123 15.35 13.21 -4.62
N THR A 124 14.31 13.99 -4.52
CA THR A 124 14.16 15.27 -5.21
C THR A 124 13.88 16.36 -4.19
N GLU A 125 13.86 17.62 -4.64
CA GLU A 125 13.51 18.74 -3.76
C GLU A 125 12.15 18.56 -3.06
N ARG A 126 11.20 17.91 -3.73
CA ARG A 126 9.82 17.71 -3.21
C ARG A 126 9.51 16.29 -2.78
N ASN A 127 10.40 15.33 -3.01
CA ASN A 127 10.21 13.95 -2.57
C ASN A 127 11.44 13.47 -1.83
N THR A 128 11.31 13.31 -0.51
CA THR A 128 12.39 12.88 0.39
C THR A 128 12.01 11.64 1.17
N TYR A 129 13.01 10.96 1.74
CA TYR A 129 12.84 9.65 2.35
C TYR A 129 13.13 9.68 3.84
N LEU A 130 12.22 9.06 4.61
CA LEU A 130 12.34 8.90 6.06
C LEU A 130 12.67 7.44 6.38
N ALA A 131 13.87 7.18 6.87
CA ALA A 131 14.35 5.85 7.23
C ALA A 131 14.01 5.54 8.69
N MET A 132 12.76 5.14 8.94
CA MET A 132 12.27 4.84 10.29
C MET A 132 11.04 3.92 10.26
N SER A 133 10.68 3.34 11.40
CA SER A 133 9.41 2.63 11.55
C SER A 133 8.22 3.59 11.48
N LEU A 134 7.11 3.17 10.89
CA LEU A 134 5.86 3.94 10.94
C LEU A 134 5.30 4.09 12.38
N LEU A 135 5.70 3.19 13.30
CA LEU A 135 5.37 3.29 14.73
C LEU A 135 6.30 4.22 15.51
N ASP A 136 7.33 4.76 14.87
CA ASP A 136 8.11 5.88 15.40
C ASP A 136 7.43 7.18 14.98
N PHE A 137 6.51 7.66 15.78
CA PHE A 137 5.58 8.74 15.42
C PHE A 137 6.23 10.13 15.22
N ARG A 138 7.55 10.25 15.31
CA ARG A 138 8.27 11.52 15.02
C ARG A 138 8.05 12.04 13.59
N TRP A 139 7.69 11.17 12.64
CA TRP A 139 7.32 11.59 11.29
C TRP A 139 6.08 12.49 11.27
N ILE A 140 5.17 12.36 12.26
CA ILE A 140 3.96 13.18 12.38
C ILE A 140 4.34 14.67 12.54
N ASP A 141 5.33 14.97 13.37
CA ASP A 141 5.80 16.34 13.54
C ASP A 141 6.38 16.91 12.26
N THR A 142 7.11 16.09 11.48
CA THR A 142 7.64 16.48 10.16
C THR A 142 6.53 16.88 9.20
N VAL A 143 5.47 16.08 9.13
CA VAL A 143 4.31 16.33 8.25
C VAL A 143 3.52 17.55 8.73
N ARG A 144 3.23 17.62 10.02
CA ARG A 144 2.44 18.70 10.64
C ARG A 144 3.11 20.07 10.53
N ALA A 145 4.45 20.13 10.53
CA ALA A 145 5.20 21.38 10.44
C ALA A 145 4.91 22.18 9.16
N HIS A 146 4.40 21.54 8.11
CA HIS A 146 4.02 22.22 6.87
C HIS A 146 2.69 23.00 6.97
N ASN A 147 1.83 22.67 7.94
CA ASN A 147 0.52 23.29 8.12
C ASN A 147 -0.34 23.28 6.82
N GLN A 148 -0.34 22.16 6.13
CA GLN A 148 -1.02 21.94 4.86
C GLN A 148 -1.98 20.74 4.98
N PRO A 149 -2.94 20.57 4.05
CA PRO A 149 -3.74 19.35 3.96
C PRO A 149 -2.85 18.10 3.86
N VAL A 150 -3.23 17.04 4.58
CA VAL A 150 -2.39 15.83 4.72
C VAL A 150 -3.04 14.63 4.06
N LEU A 151 -2.27 13.92 3.26
CA LEU A 151 -2.62 12.60 2.72
C LEU A 151 -1.66 11.54 3.24
N LEU A 152 -2.20 10.56 3.99
CA LEU A 152 -1.48 9.35 4.38
C LEU A 152 -1.80 8.22 3.39
N ILE A 153 -0.78 7.52 2.90
CA ILE A 153 -0.93 6.34 2.03
C ILE A 153 -0.21 5.16 2.67
N LEU A 154 -0.94 4.05 2.89
CA LEU A 154 -0.40 2.80 3.42
C LEU A 154 -0.81 1.66 2.48
N GLU A 155 0.07 1.22 1.59
CA GLU A 155 -0.20 0.12 0.66
C GLU A 155 0.58 -1.13 1.04
N GLY A 156 -0.12 -2.19 1.45
CA GLY A 156 0.49 -3.48 1.79
C GLY A 156 1.24 -3.44 3.12
N VAL A 157 0.74 -2.72 4.12
CA VAL A 157 1.46 -2.39 5.35
C VAL A 157 0.74 -2.88 6.60
N LEU A 158 -0.50 -2.43 6.84
CA LEU A 158 -1.17 -2.63 8.13
C LEU A 158 -1.41 -4.11 8.47
N MET A 159 -1.49 -4.97 7.48
CA MET A 159 -1.69 -6.41 7.66
C MET A 159 -0.57 -7.11 8.44
N TYR A 160 0.61 -6.52 8.55
CA TYR A 160 1.76 -7.10 9.26
C TYR A 160 1.80 -6.73 10.73
N PHE A 161 0.99 -5.78 11.17
CA PHE A 161 0.93 -5.30 12.54
C PHE A 161 -0.17 -6.01 13.33
N THR A 162 0.02 -6.10 14.63
CA THR A 162 -1.04 -6.54 15.55
C THR A 162 -2.14 -5.49 15.66
N GLU A 163 -3.33 -5.88 16.09
CA GLU A 163 -4.42 -4.91 16.30
C GLU A 163 -4.03 -3.81 17.28
N ALA A 164 -3.27 -4.13 18.33
CA ALA A 164 -2.80 -3.15 19.30
C ALA A 164 -1.86 -2.09 18.65
N GLU A 165 -0.97 -2.53 17.77
CA GLU A 165 -0.09 -1.63 17.02
C GLU A 165 -0.87 -0.76 16.03
N VAL A 166 -1.85 -1.34 15.33
CA VAL A 166 -2.72 -0.59 14.41
C VAL A 166 -3.55 0.44 15.19
N ARG A 167 -4.12 0.08 16.34
CA ARG A 167 -4.83 1.03 17.22
C ARG A 167 -3.92 2.15 17.69
N SER A 168 -2.69 1.83 18.14
CA SER A 168 -1.70 2.83 18.54
C SER A 168 -1.36 3.81 17.41
N PHE A 169 -1.28 3.32 16.16
CA PHE A 169 -1.10 4.16 14.98
C PHE A 169 -2.30 5.11 14.79
N PHE A 170 -3.53 4.61 14.82
CA PHE A 170 -4.73 5.45 14.67
C PHE A 170 -4.87 6.45 15.81
N ASP A 171 -4.57 6.05 17.07
CA ASP A 171 -4.60 6.96 18.22
C ASP A 171 -3.60 8.12 18.04
N ALA A 172 -2.39 7.83 17.56
CA ALA A 172 -1.37 8.85 17.32
C ALA A 172 -1.80 9.85 16.23
N ILE A 173 -2.27 9.37 15.07
CA ILE A 173 -2.69 10.26 13.98
C ILE A 173 -3.95 11.06 14.36
N CYS A 174 -4.88 10.47 15.09
CA CYS A 174 -6.07 11.17 15.59
C CYS A 174 -5.72 12.26 16.60
N ARG A 175 -4.69 12.05 17.43
CA ARG A 175 -4.25 13.03 18.41
C ARG A 175 -3.51 14.21 17.77
N ASP A 176 -2.65 13.93 16.81
CA ASP A 176 -1.59 14.87 16.39
C ASP A 176 -1.78 15.44 14.98
N LEU A 177 -2.58 14.84 14.10
CA LEU A 177 -2.85 15.37 12.76
C LEU A 177 -4.13 16.23 12.71
N PRO A 178 -4.20 17.21 11.79
CA PRO A 178 -5.35 18.10 11.67
C PRO A 178 -6.61 17.39 11.12
N ASP A 179 -7.76 18.02 11.35
CA ASP A 179 -9.01 17.64 10.65
C ASP A 179 -8.84 17.80 9.14
N GLY A 180 -9.55 16.99 8.37
CA GLY A 180 -9.40 16.90 6.92
C GLY A 180 -8.22 16.00 6.47
N THR A 181 -7.43 15.45 7.40
CA THR A 181 -6.42 14.44 7.04
C THR A 181 -7.09 13.24 6.40
N THR A 182 -6.67 12.87 5.19
CA THR A 182 -7.16 11.70 4.47
C THR A 182 -6.19 10.53 4.62
N ILE A 183 -6.72 9.33 4.90
CA ILE A 183 -5.96 8.09 5.06
C ILE A 183 -6.42 7.08 4.01
N LEU A 184 -5.53 6.72 3.08
CA LEU A 184 -5.76 5.69 2.07
C LEU A 184 -4.94 4.45 2.41
N PHE A 185 -5.60 3.32 2.60
CA PHE A 185 -4.91 2.06 2.85
C PHE A 185 -5.65 0.85 2.28
N ASP A 186 -4.94 -0.26 2.16
CA ASP A 186 -5.58 -1.52 1.80
C ASP A 186 -5.87 -2.39 3.03
N MET A 187 -7.05 -2.97 3.04
CA MET A 187 -7.49 -3.94 4.02
C MET A 187 -7.37 -5.34 3.44
N LEU A 188 -6.55 -6.18 4.07
CA LEU A 188 -6.37 -7.57 3.68
C LEU A 188 -7.71 -8.34 3.73
N ALA A 189 -7.87 -9.34 2.86
CA ALA A 189 -8.97 -10.27 2.97
C ALA A 189 -8.97 -10.96 4.34
N TYR A 190 -10.06 -10.86 5.08
CA TYR A 190 -10.18 -11.36 6.45
C TYR A 190 -9.78 -12.83 6.62
N SER A 191 -10.06 -13.65 5.60
CA SER A 191 -9.71 -15.08 5.58
C SER A 191 -8.19 -15.36 5.58
N LEU A 192 -7.36 -14.37 5.27
CA LEU A 192 -5.90 -14.50 5.22
C LEU A 192 -5.22 -14.18 6.55
N VAL A 193 -5.94 -13.59 7.51
CA VAL A 193 -5.39 -13.33 8.87
C VAL A 193 -4.99 -14.65 9.50
N ASN A 194 -3.75 -14.72 10.01
CA ASN A 194 -3.10 -15.94 10.53
C ASN A 194 -3.01 -17.10 9.52
N ASN A 195 -3.23 -16.82 8.24
CA ASN A 195 -3.26 -17.81 7.17
C ASN A 195 -2.37 -17.42 5.97
N ALA A 196 -1.26 -16.71 6.19
CA ALA A 196 -0.32 -16.26 5.14
C ALA A 196 0.18 -17.41 4.25
N LYS A 197 0.23 -18.65 4.77
CA LYS A 197 0.58 -19.87 4.02
C LYS A 197 -0.35 -20.16 2.84
N HIS A 198 -1.56 -19.61 2.84
CA HIS A 198 -2.52 -19.75 1.74
C HIS A 198 -2.38 -18.66 0.66
N HIS A 199 -1.52 -17.66 0.89
CA HIS A 199 -1.22 -16.65 -0.11
C HIS A 199 -0.29 -17.25 -1.19
N ASP A 200 -0.65 -17.06 -2.47
CA ASP A 200 -0.01 -17.76 -3.59
C ASP A 200 1.48 -17.43 -3.79
N VAL A 201 1.93 -16.24 -3.42
CA VAL A 201 3.31 -15.76 -3.64
C VAL A 201 4.08 -15.48 -2.34
N VAL A 202 3.45 -14.96 -1.29
CA VAL A 202 4.16 -14.58 -0.04
C VAL A 202 4.93 -15.75 0.54
N LYS A 203 4.36 -16.96 0.55
CA LYS A 203 5.04 -18.19 1.00
C LYS A 203 6.31 -18.55 0.20
N LYS A 204 6.48 -17.98 -1.00
CA LYS A 204 7.65 -18.20 -1.86
C LYS A 204 8.75 -17.19 -1.61
N ALA A 205 8.40 -15.99 -1.14
CA ALA A 205 9.35 -14.96 -0.76
C ALA A 205 9.95 -15.26 0.62
N ASP A 206 9.12 -15.31 1.65
CA ASP A 206 9.55 -15.62 3.01
C ASP A 206 8.45 -16.38 3.77
N LYS A 207 8.82 -17.53 4.35
CA LYS A 207 7.90 -18.37 5.13
C LYS A 207 7.62 -17.82 6.54
N THR A 208 8.37 -16.83 7.00
CA THR A 208 8.22 -16.22 8.33
C THR A 208 7.21 -15.07 8.32
N VAL A 209 6.79 -14.61 7.16
CA VAL A 209 5.81 -13.53 7.02
C VAL A 209 4.44 -13.98 7.50
N GLU A 210 3.88 -13.24 8.43
CA GLU A 210 2.54 -13.45 8.98
C GLU A 210 1.63 -12.27 8.70
N PHE A 211 0.37 -12.55 8.40
CA PHE A 211 -0.69 -11.55 8.36
C PHE A 211 -1.43 -11.56 9.67
N LYS A 212 -1.34 -10.47 10.42
CA LYS A 212 -1.80 -10.38 11.80
C LYS A 212 -3.12 -9.64 11.95
N TRP A 213 -3.44 -8.74 11.02
CA TRP A 213 -4.58 -7.85 11.17
C TRP A 213 -5.41 -7.68 9.90
N SER A 214 -6.69 -7.69 10.09
CA SER A 214 -7.76 -7.22 9.20
C SER A 214 -9.04 -7.16 10.01
N VAL A 215 -10.02 -6.36 9.59
CA VAL A 215 -11.38 -6.38 10.15
C VAL A 215 -12.38 -6.86 9.10
N LEU A 216 -13.46 -7.49 9.54
CA LEU A 216 -14.51 -7.95 8.64
C LEU A 216 -15.40 -6.78 8.19
N ASP A 217 -15.66 -5.83 9.07
CA ASP A 217 -16.44 -4.63 8.83
C ASP A 217 -15.55 -3.39 9.07
N THR A 218 -15.36 -2.58 8.03
CA THR A 218 -14.51 -1.40 8.11
C THR A 218 -15.04 -0.35 9.09
N HIS A 219 -16.37 -0.32 9.33
CA HIS A 219 -16.98 0.56 10.32
C HIS A 219 -16.52 0.29 11.76
N GLU A 220 -15.93 -0.90 12.05
CA GLU A 220 -15.34 -1.16 13.36
C GLU A 220 -14.24 -0.14 13.71
N ILE A 221 -13.52 0.38 12.71
CA ILE A 221 -12.44 1.35 12.91
C ILE A 221 -12.98 2.71 13.37
N GLU A 222 -14.18 3.12 12.93
CA GLU A 222 -14.82 4.37 13.36
C GLU A 222 -15.12 4.37 14.86
N HIS A 223 -15.34 3.19 15.46
CA HIS A 223 -15.58 3.07 16.92
C HIS A 223 -14.31 3.23 17.76
N TRP A 224 -13.11 3.23 17.15
CA TRP A 224 -11.86 3.39 17.87
C TRP A 224 -11.62 4.84 18.30
N ASN A 225 -12.04 5.80 17.47
CA ASN A 225 -11.90 7.22 17.78
C ASN A 225 -12.99 8.02 17.08
N PRO A 226 -13.69 8.98 17.75
CA PRO A 226 -14.76 9.75 17.14
C PRO A 226 -14.32 10.64 15.97
N ARG A 227 -13.02 10.87 15.80
CA ARG A 227 -12.48 11.62 14.66
C ARG A 227 -12.34 10.78 13.39
N ILE A 228 -12.45 9.46 13.46
CA ILE A 228 -12.30 8.58 12.29
C ILE A 228 -13.65 8.46 11.57
N HIS A 229 -13.68 8.83 10.30
CA HIS A 229 -14.87 8.70 9.45
C HIS A 229 -14.57 7.93 8.17
N LEU A 230 -15.36 6.89 7.91
CA LEU A 230 -15.28 6.13 6.67
C LEU A 230 -15.91 6.94 5.53
N VAL A 231 -15.07 7.45 4.63
CA VAL A 231 -15.54 8.18 3.44
C VAL A 231 -15.98 7.20 2.36
N ARG A 232 -15.17 6.15 2.12
CA ARG A 232 -15.44 5.16 1.08
C ARG A 232 -14.61 3.90 1.25
N GLU A 233 -15.17 2.77 0.83
CA GLU A 233 -14.41 1.55 0.61
C GLU A 233 -14.67 0.97 -0.79
N TYR A 234 -13.67 0.28 -1.34
CA TYR A 234 -13.73 -0.38 -2.63
C TYR A 234 -13.33 -1.84 -2.47
N TYR A 235 -14.22 -2.76 -2.79
CA TYR A 235 -13.87 -4.16 -2.92
C TYR A 235 -13.12 -4.39 -4.22
N MET A 236 -11.91 -4.96 -4.13
CA MET A 236 -11.04 -5.08 -5.30
C MET A 236 -11.63 -5.97 -6.39
N SER A 237 -12.46 -6.98 -6.04
CA SER A 237 -13.14 -7.82 -7.03
C SER A 237 -14.18 -7.07 -7.87
N ASP A 238 -14.69 -5.94 -7.39
CA ASP A 238 -15.67 -5.13 -8.12
C ASP A 238 -15.00 -4.25 -9.17
N HIS A 239 -13.68 -4.08 -9.03
CA HIS A 239 -12.82 -3.39 -9.97
C HIS A 239 -12.08 -4.42 -10.85
N ALA A 240 -12.11 -4.25 -12.16
CA ALA A 240 -11.46 -5.13 -13.14
C ALA A 240 -11.82 -6.63 -13.00
N ARG A 241 -13.10 -6.95 -12.81
CA ARG A 241 -13.63 -8.32 -12.64
C ARG A 241 -13.06 -9.35 -13.62
N GLY A 242 -12.86 -8.97 -14.87
CA GLY A 242 -12.35 -9.83 -15.93
C GLY A 242 -10.94 -10.38 -15.69
N ARG A 243 -10.19 -9.77 -14.76
CA ARG A 243 -8.82 -10.17 -14.41
C ARG A 243 -8.75 -11.32 -13.40
N PHE A 244 -9.84 -11.55 -12.64
CA PHE A 244 -9.89 -12.65 -11.70
C PHE A 244 -10.23 -13.97 -12.40
N PRO A 245 -9.66 -15.12 -11.94
CA PRO A 245 -10.05 -16.42 -12.41
C PRO A 245 -11.57 -16.67 -12.27
N PHE A 246 -12.17 -17.41 -13.21
CA PHE A 246 -13.60 -17.61 -13.28
C PHE A 246 -14.23 -18.07 -11.96
N VAL A 247 -13.57 -18.99 -11.25
CA VAL A 247 -14.05 -19.52 -9.96
C VAL A 247 -14.21 -18.39 -8.93
N PHE A 248 -13.20 -17.50 -8.80
CA PHE A 248 -13.28 -16.36 -7.86
C PHE A 248 -14.35 -15.36 -8.29
N ARG A 249 -14.50 -15.11 -9.59
CA ARG A 249 -15.56 -14.25 -10.13
C ARG A 249 -16.94 -14.72 -9.72
N THR A 250 -17.17 -16.05 -9.73
CA THR A 250 -18.44 -16.65 -9.33
C THR A 250 -18.62 -16.60 -7.81
N LEU A 251 -17.58 -16.92 -7.03
CA LEU A 251 -17.65 -16.90 -5.58
C LEU A 251 -17.94 -15.51 -5.01
N TYR A 252 -17.39 -14.47 -5.61
CA TYR A 252 -17.61 -13.08 -5.17
C TYR A 252 -19.07 -12.57 -5.38
N HIS A 253 -19.94 -13.31 -6.08
CA HIS A 253 -21.39 -13.00 -6.08
C HIS A 253 -22.10 -13.45 -4.81
N ILE A 254 -21.48 -14.32 -4.01
CA ILE A 254 -22.04 -14.80 -2.74
C ILE A 254 -21.54 -13.84 -1.63
N PRO A 255 -22.45 -13.15 -0.89
CA PRO A 255 -22.07 -12.13 0.09
C PRO A 255 -21.05 -12.61 1.13
N TYR A 256 -21.16 -13.85 1.59
CA TYR A 256 -20.23 -14.45 2.54
C TYR A 256 -18.78 -14.45 2.01
N PHE A 257 -18.60 -14.93 0.76
CA PHE A 257 -17.26 -14.97 0.13
C PHE A 257 -16.78 -13.57 -0.24
N HIS A 258 -17.66 -12.71 -0.77
CA HIS A 258 -17.34 -11.34 -1.11
C HIS A 258 -16.75 -10.59 0.09
N ARG A 259 -17.36 -10.65 1.26
CA ARG A 259 -16.89 -9.94 2.46
C ARG A 259 -15.63 -10.54 3.09
N ARG A 260 -15.42 -11.86 3.02
CA ARG A 260 -14.34 -12.55 3.75
C ARG A 260 -13.08 -12.78 2.93
N PHE A 261 -13.21 -12.96 1.61
CA PHE A 261 -12.10 -13.33 0.73
C PHE A 261 -11.66 -12.20 -0.19
N ASN A 262 -12.27 -11.04 -0.08
CA ASN A 262 -11.97 -9.87 -0.88
C ASN A 262 -11.08 -8.90 -0.11
N GLN A 263 -10.07 -8.36 -0.78
CA GLN A 263 -9.34 -7.21 -0.29
C GLN A 263 -10.11 -5.93 -0.61
N ARG A 264 -9.89 -4.89 0.19
CA ARG A 264 -10.56 -3.60 0.04
C ARG A 264 -9.55 -2.47 0.04
N ILE A 265 -9.86 -1.40 -0.64
CA ILE A 265 -9.20 -0.11 -0.44
C ILE A 265 -10.13 0.74 0.39
N VAL A 266 -9.59 1.32 1.44
CA VAL A 266 -10.31 2.10 2.43
C VAL A 266 -9.82 3.55 2.36
N ASN A 267 -10.77 4.47 2.33
CA ASN A 267 -10.55 5.90 2.42
C ASN A 267 -11.22 6.41 3.70
N LEU A 268 -10.41 6.80 4.69
CA LEU A 268 -10.87 7.45 5.93
C LEU A 268 -10.49 8.92 5.90
N GLU A 269 -11.23 9.71 6.67
CA GLU A 269 -10.95 11.13 6.94
C GLU A 269 -11.02 11.39 8.45
N LEU A 270 -10.11 12.20 8.96
CA LEU A 270 -10.18 12.73 10.32
C LEU A 270 -11.04 13.99 10.36
N ARG A 271 -12.00 14.04 11.29
CA ARG A 271 -12.91 15.22 11.51
C ARG A 271 -12.96 15.64 12.95
#